data_cc820431277cb3b4b8aba7eb0130b51c
#
_entry.id   cc820431277cb3b4b8aba7eb0130b51c
#
_cell.length_a   1.000
_cell.length_b   1.000
_cell.length_c   1.000
_cell.angle_alpha   90.00
_cell.angle_beta   90.00
_cell.angle_gamma   90.00
#
_symmetry.space_group_name_H-M   'P 1'
#
loop_
_entity.id
_entity.type
_entity.pdbx_description
1 polymer ?
#
loop_
_entity_poly.entity_id
_entity_poly.type
_entity_poly.pdbx_seq_one_letter_code
_entity_poly.pdbx_strand_id
1 'polypeptide(L)'
;MQEYPTETRLILVLKEKGQRSLQDLSQDLGISKMGVLNHIKHLESRGLVRRIQKKGRVGRPYYLFTVTEDSKENLANSNAWMLQNLVSYLRETGHSDLMEQFLRDRYEQIRIDYEKRLSHIGKDQKVHELVRMREDESYFPVLRDIGHDSFDLQEFNCPIYQISRYFGVACNLETRLFSSVLDMDVDSTHRQVDGHGVCRFIIRPHTNKA
;
A
#
# COMPACT_ATOMS: atom_id res chain seq x y z
N MET A 1 -2.23 -30.22 -12.05
CA MET A 1 -3.06 -29.02 -11.80
C MET A 1 -2.45 -28.27 -10.65
N GLN A 2 -2.05 -27.02 -10.86
CA GLN A 2 -1.50 -26.18 -9.78
C GLN A 2 -2.59 -25.94 -8.73
N GLU A 3 -2.37 -26.38 -7.50
CA GLU A 3 -3.31 -26.17 -6.39
C GLU A 3 -3.18 -24.74 -5.90
N TYR A 4 -4.09 -23.87 -6.36
CA TYR A 4 -4.15 -22.49 -5.87
C TYR A 4 -4.65 -22.45 -4.41
N PRO A 5 -4.16 -21.49 -3.60
CA PRO A 5 -4.72 -21.24 -2.28
C PRO A 5 -6.24 -21.03 -2.32
N THR A 6 -6.94 -21.41 -1.27
CA THR A 6 -8.41 -21.38 -1.21
C THR A 6 -8.99 -20.00 -1.55
N GLU A 7 -8.37 -18.92 -1.08
CA GLU A 7 -8.81 -17.54 -1.40
C GLU A 7 -8.70 -17.24 -2.90
N THR A 8 -7.61 -17.64 -3.54
CA THR A 8 -7.44 -17.50 -4.99
C THR A 8 -8.51 -18.29 -5.74
N ARG A 9 -8.77 -19.54 -5.33
CA ARG A 9 -9.83 -20.37 -5.92
C ARG A 9 -11.20 -19.72 -5.76
N LEU A 10 -11.51 -19.16 -4.59
CA LEU A 10 -12.76 -18.46 -4.32
C LEU A 10 -12.95 -17.26 -5.25
N ILE A 11 -11.92 -16.45 -5.42
CA ILE A 11 -11.96 -15.31 -6.32
C ILE A 11 -12.13 -15.77 -7.78
N LEU A 12 -11.43 -16.83 -8.21
CA LEU A 12 -11.56 -17.36 -9.56
C LEU A 12 -13.00 -17.85 -9.84
N VAL A 13 -13.60 -18.56 -8.88
CA VAL A 13 -15.02 -18.99 -8.98
C VAL A 13 -15.95 -17.78 -9.12
N LEU A 14 -15.75 -16.73 -8.31
CA LEU A 14 -16.57 -15.51 -8.38
C LEU A 14 -16.35 -14.74 -9.69
N LYS A 15 -15.16 -14.77 -10.27
CA LYS A 15 -14.88 -14.16 -11.57
C LYS A 15 -15.53 -14.94 -12.72
N GLU A 16 -15.40 -16.25 -12.70
CA GLU A 16 -15.91 -17.14 -13.75
C GLU A 16 -17.44 -17.22 -13.73
N LYS A 17 -18.02 -17.43 -12.53
CA LYS A 17 -19.43 -17.74 -12.38
C LYS A 17 -20.29 -16.54 -11.91
N GLY A 18 -19.67 -15.39 -11.66
CA GLY A 18 -20.36 -14.18 -11.20
C GLY A 18 -20.81 -14.26 -9.74
N GLN A 19 -21.99 -13.64 -9.44
CA GLN A 19 -22.54 -13.59 -8.09
C GLN A 19 -22.91 -14.99 -7.58
N ARG A 20 -22.43 -15.37 -6.38
CA ARG A 20 -22.68 -16.68 -5.76
C ARG A 20 -23.16 -16.56 -4.34
N SER A 21 -24.04 -17.48 -3.92
CA SER A 21 -24.41 -17.64 -2.51
C SER A 21 -23.32 -18.39 -1.73
N LEU A 22 -23.39 -18.32 -0.41
CA LEU A 22 -22.50 -19.09 0.46
C LEU A 22 -22.62 -20.61 0.20
N GLN A 23 -23.83 -21.07 -0.13
CA GLN A 23 -24.12 -22.47 -0.47
C GLN A 23 -23.39 -22.87 -1.76
N ASP A 24 -23.54 -22.07 -2.82
CA ASP A 24 -22.91 -22.34 -4.12
C ASP A 24 -21.39 -22.36 -4.00
N LEU A 25 -20.82 -21.37 -3.29
CA LEU A 25 -19.37 -21.32 -3.07
C LEU A 25 -18.85 -22.51 -2.28
N SER A 26 -19.60 -22.98 -1.28
CA SER A 26 -19.26 -24.19 -0.52
C SER A 26 -19.21 -25.42 -1.44
N GLN A 27 -20.15 -25.55 -2.35
CA GLN A 27 -20.20 -26.65 -3.33
C GLN A 27 -19.08 -26.51 -4.38
N ASP A 28 -18.89 -25.31 -4.94
CA ASP A 28 -17.88 -25.04 -5.97
C ASP A 28 -16.44 -25.30 -5.46
N LEU A 29 -16.18 -25.00 -4.17
CA LEU A 29 -14.85 -25.15 -3.57
C LEU A 29 -14.62 -26.48 -2.86
N GLY A 30 -15.68 -27.23 -2.57
CA GLY A 30 -15.59 -28.48 -1.84
C GLY A 30 -15.21 -28.31 -0.35
N ILE A 31 -15.55 -27.17 0.27
CA ILE A 31 -15.26 -26.88 1.68
C ILE A 31 -16.54 -26.46 2.42
N SER A 32 -16.52 -26.49 3.76
CA SER A 32 -17.68 -26.14 4.56
C SER A 32 -18.10 -24.68 4.37
N LYS A 33 -19.41 -24.38 4.55
CA LYS A 33 -19.92 -22.99 4.52
C LYS A 33 -19.21 -22.08 5.51
N MET A 34 -18.82 -22.59 6.67
CA MET A 34 -18.08 -21.83 7.68
C MET A 34 -16.65 -21.50 7.17
N GLY A 35 -16.00 -22.46 6.53
CA GLY A 35 -14.68 -22.23 5.88
C GLY A 35 -14.77 -21.15 4.81
N VAL A 36 -15.77 -21.24 3.91
CA VAL A 36 -16.02 -20.19 2.91
C VAL A 36 -16.27 -18.85 3.56
N LEU A 37 -17.10 -18.79 4.61
CA LEU A 37 -17.44 -17.51 5.28
C LEU A 37 -16.20 -16.86 5.91
N ASN A 38 -15.28 -17.62 6.46
CA ASN A 38 -14.04 -17.09 7.03
C ASN A 38 -13.15 -16.49 5.93
N HIS A 39 -12.98 -17.17 4.80
CA HIS A 39 -12.24 -16.64 3.67
C HIS A 39 -12.92 -15.39 3.07
N ILE A 40 -14.25 -15.39 2.95
CA ILE A 40 -15.01 -14.21 2.49
C ILE A 40 -14.78 -13.03 3.41
N LYS A 41 -14.87 -13.17 4.74
CA LYS A 41 -14.62 -12.09 5.69
C LYS A 41 -13.23 -11.48 5.50
N HIS A 42 -12.21 -12.31 5.29
CA HIS A 42 -10.86 -11.85 5.04
C HIS A 42 -10.75 -11.11 3.69
N LEU A 43 -11.38 -11.62 2.64
CA LEU A 43 -11.42 -10.96 1.33
C LEU A 43 -12.24 -9.66 1.36
N GLU A 44 -13.32 -9.60 2.15
CA GLU A 44 -14.10 -8.36 2.37
C GLU A 44 -13.28 -7.30 3.11
N SER A 45 -12.52 -7.68 4.15
CA SER A 45 -11.64 -6.74 4.87
C SER A 45 -10.53 -6.15 3.99
N ARG A 46 -10.15 -6.87 2.94
CA ARG A 46 -9.20 -6.42 1.90
C ARG A 46 -9.86 -5.70 0.71
N GLY A 47 -11.18 -5.50 0.75
CA GLY A 47 -11.93 -4.88 -0.33
C GLY A 47 -12.01 -5.69 -1.64
N LEU A 48 -11.65 -6.98 -1.64
CA LEU A 48 -11.60 -7.83 -2.84
C LEU A 48 -12.92 -8.48 -3.18
N VAL A 49 -13.78 -8.70 -2.19
CA VAL A 49 -15.12 -9.28 -2.32
C VAL A 49 -16.11 -8.37 -1.60
N ARG A 50 -17.31 -8.26 -2.12
CA ARG A 50 -18.43 -7.59 -1.46
C ARG A 50 -19.65 -8.47 -1.41
N ARG A 51 -20.49 -8.27 -0.40
CA ARG A 51 -21.80 -8.93 -0.29
C ARG A 51 -22.91 -8.04 -0.86
N ILE A 52 -23.86 -8.67 -1.49
CA ILE A 52 -25.07 -8.03 -2.03
C ILE A 52 -26.27 -8.69 -1.35
N GLN A 53 -27.05 -7.92 -0.62
CA GLN A 53 -28.29 -8.43 -0.02
C GLN A 53 -29.37 -8.57 -1.09
N LYS A 54 -29.98 -9.74 -1.16
CA LYS A 54 -31.13 -10.01 -2.02
C LYS A 54 -32.36 -10.31 -1.16
N LYS A 55 -33.51 -9.76 -1.56
CA LYS A 55 -34.80 -10.12 -0.96
C LYS A 55 -35.36 -11.30 -1.75
N GLY A 56 -35.67 -12.41 -1.07
CA GLY A 56 -36.43 -13.52 -1.64
C GLY A 56 -37.91 -13.10 -1.86
N ARG A 57 -38.64 -13.80 -2.73
CA ARG A 57 -40.09 -13.60 -2.91
C ARG A 57 -40.85 -13.83 -1.60
N VAL A 58 -40.43 -14.82 -0.81
CA VAL A 58 -40.93 -15.14 0.52
C VAL A 58 -39.75 -15.60 1.36
N GLY A 59 -39.58 -15.05 2.57
CA GLY A 59 -38.58 -15.52 3.52
C GLY A 59 -37.50 -14.50 3.89
N ARG A 60 -36.49 -14.99 4.62
CA ARG A 60 -35.37 -14.18 5.13
C ARG A 60 -34.47 -13.69 3.98
N PRO A 61 -34.02 -12.43 3.99
CA PRO A 61 -33.03 -11.97 3.05
C PRO A 61 -31.78 -12.84 3.04
N TYR A 62 -31.17 -13.03 1.88
CA TYR A 62 -29.94 -13.80 1.72
C TYR A 62 -28.86 -12.95 1.03
N TYR A 63 -27.62 -13.38 1.17
CA TYR A 63 -26.49 -12.67 0.59
C TYR A 63 -25.92 -13.43 -0.60
N LEU A 64 -25.59 -12.66 -1.65
CA LEU A 64 -24.71 -13.09 -2.72
C LEU A 64 -23.38 -12.37 -2.58
N PHE A 65 -22.31 -13.02 -2.98
CA PHE A 65 -20.96 -12.50 -2.96
C PHE A 65 -20.48 -12.31 -4.38
N THR A 66 -19.71 -11.26 -4.60
CA THR A 66 -19.09 -10.94 -5.90
C THR A 66 -17.75 -10.26 -5.69
N VAL A 67 -16.86 -10.36 -6.67
CA VAL A 67 -15.62 -9.60 -6.69
C VAL A 67 -15.91 -8.11 -6.86
N THR A 68 -15.07 -7.27 -6.29
CA THR A 68 -15.08 -5.80 -6.51
C THR A 68 -14.31 -5.45 -7.79
N GLU A 69 -14.43 -4.21 -8.26
CA GLU A 69 -13.57 -3.73 -9.36
C GLU A 69 -12.11 -3.77 -8.95
N ASP A 70 -11.77 -3.35 -7.73
CA ASP A 70 -10.42 -3.40 -7.17
C ASP A 70 -9.83 -4.82 -7.18
N SER A 71 -10.68 -5.85 -7.04
CA SER A 71 -10.22 -7.24 -7.12
C SER A 71 -9.85 -7.66 -8.53
N LYS A 72 -10.38 -7.00 -9.57
CA LYS A 72 -9.99 -7.25 -10.96
C LYS A 72 -8.55 -6.77 -11.20
N GLU A 73 -8.18 -5.66 -10.57
CA GLU A 73 -6.83 -5.10 -10.64
C GLU A 73 -5.84 -5.83 -9.72
N ASN A 74 -6.27 -6.20 -8.51
CA ASN A 74 -5.39 -6.78 -7.47
C ASN A 74 -5.14 -8.30 -7.59
N LEU A 75 -5.85 -9.03 -8.45
CA LEU A 75 -5.59 -10.46 -8.67
C LEU A 75 -4.39 -10.74 -9.54
N ALA A 76 -3.91 -9.75 -10.20
CA ALA A 76 -2.69 -9.87 -10.93
C ALA A 76 -1.55 -9.36 -10.05
N ASN A 77 -0.78 -10.27 -9.44
CA ASN A 77 0.65 -10.07 -9.24
C ASN A 77 1.34 -9.70 -10.59
N SER A 78 0.59 -9.65 -11.68
CA SER A 78 1.03 -9.28 -13.01
C SER A 78 1.47 -7.82 -13.09
N ASN A 79 0.85 -6.89 -12.33
CA ASN A 79 1.26 -5.49 -12.33
C ASN A 79 2.62 -5.31 -11.64
N ALA A 80 2.83 -5.98 -10.49
CA ALA A 80 4.12 -5.97 -9.82
C ALA A 80 5.19 -6.66 -10.67
N TRP A 81 4.85 -7.79 -11.31
CA TRP A 81 5.74 -8.49 -12.22
C TRP A 81 6.04 -7.67 -13.48
N MET A 82 5.03 -7.06 -14.10
CA MET A 82 5.21 -6.19 -15.27
C MET A 82 6.08 -4.97 -14.93
N LEU A 83 5.84 -4.33 -13.79
CA LEU A 83 6.67 -3.22 -13.30
C LEU A 83 8.13 -3.67 -13.09
N GLN A 84 8.33 -4.84 -12.48
CA GLN A 84 9.66 -5.40 -12.28
C GLN A 84 10.39 -5.67 -13.60
N ASN A 85 9.68 -6.23 -14.60
CA ASN A 85 10.24 -6.44 -15.93
C ASN A 85 10.56 -5.11 -16.63
N LEU A 86 9.69 -4.11 -16.52
CA LEU A 86 9.96 -2.78 -17.09
C LEU A 86 11.21 -2.15 -16.45
N VAL A 87 11.33 -2.22 -15.13
CA VAL A 87 12.51 -1.74 -14.40
C VAL A 87 13.78 -2.46 -14.87
N SER A 88 13.73 -3.79 -14.99
CA SER A 88 14.87 -4.58 -15.48
C SER A 88 15.22 -4.21 -16.92
N TYR A 89 14.23 -4.11 -17.80
CA TYR A 89 14.42 -3.70 -19.20
C TYR A 89 15.09 -2.34 -19.33
N LEU A 90 14.62 -1.31 -18.61
CA LEU A 90 15.22 0.03 -18.65
C LEU A 90 16.67 0.00 -18.18
N ARG A 91 17.00 -0.79 -17.16
CA ARG A 91 18.38 -0.94 -16.68
C ARG A 91 19.28 -1.64 -17.71
N GLU A 92 18.82 -2.74 -18.27
CA GLU A 92 19.58 -3.57 -19.23
C GLU A 92 19.82 -2.84 -20.56
N THR A 93 18.88 -1.97 -20.94
CA THR A 93 18.98 -1.14 -22.17
C THR A 93 19.66 0.21 -21.98
N GLY A 94 20.17 0.49 -20.76
CA GLY A 94 20.90 1.73 -20.48
C GLY A 94 20.02 2.97 -20.26
N HIS A 95 18.72 2.80 -20.02
CA HIS A 95 17.74 3.89 -19.83
C HIS A 95 17.38 4.10 -18.34
N SER A 96 18.32 3.89 -17.45
CA SER A 96 18.12 4.10 -16.00
C SER A 96 17.81 5.57 -15.66
N ASP A 97 18.31 6.50 -16.44
CA ASP A 97 18.06 7.94 -16.35
C ASP A 97 16.56 8.29 -16.47
N LEU A 98 15.84 7.61 -17.34
CA LEU A 98 14.38 7.80 -17.50
C LEU A 98 13.62 7.43 -16.22
N MET A 99 14.01 6.33 -15.56
CA MET A 99 13.39 5.92 -14.30
C MET A 99 13.74 6.89 -13.17
N GLU A 100 14.97 7.36 -13.12
CA GLU A 100 15.37 8.38 -12.13
C GLU A 100 14.62 9.69 -12.33
N GLN A 101 14.46 10.13 -13.58
CA GLN A 101 13.66 11.31 -13.88
C GLN A 101 12.20 11.13 -13.49
N PHE A 102 11.58 10.00 -13.87
CA PHE A 102 10.22 9.66 -13.44
C PHE A 102 10.06 9.72 -11.91
N LEU A 103 11.02 9.18 -11.15
CA LEU A 103 10.98 9.23 -9.69
C LEU A 103 11.04 10.68 -9.17
N ARG A 104 11.89 11.53 -9.74
CA ARG A 104 11.98 12.96 -9.36
C ARG A 104 10.66 13.68 -9.64
N ASP A 105 10.10 13.50 -10.84
CA ASP A 105 8.85 14.14 -11.24
C ASP A 105 7.67 13.64 -10.35
N ARG A 106 7.62 12.35 -10.07
CA ARG A 106 6.64 11.75 -9.15
C ARG A 106 6.74 12.34 -7.74
N TYR A 107 7.95 12.48 -7.20
CA TYR A 107 8.13 13.07 -5.88
C TYR A 107 7.78 14.54 -5.83
N GLU A 108 8.01 15.28 -6.90
CA GLU A 108 7.57 16.67 -7.00
C GLU A 108 6.03 16.79 -6.95
N GLN A 109 5.31 15.91 -7.63
CA GLN A 109 3.86 15.85 -7.53
C GLN A 109 3.39 15.51 -6.11
N ILE A 110 3.98 14.51 -5.48
CA ILE A 110 3.68 14.15 -4.09
C ILE A 110 3.98 15.33 -3.15
N ARG A 111 5.08 16.05 -3.35
CA ARG A 111 5.43 17.21 -2.54
C ARG A 111 4.33 18.29 -2.61
N ILE A 112 3.86 18.60 -3.81
CA ILE A 112 2.78 19.56 -4.02
C ILE A 112 1.50 19.13 -3.28
N ASP A 113 1.11 17.86 -3.39
CA ASP A 113 -0.07 17.32 -2.73
C ASP A 113 0.07 17.34 -1.20
N TYR A 114 1.24 16.98 -0.69
CA TYR A 114 1.55 17.02 0.74
C TYR A 114 1.55 18.45 1.29
N GLU A 115 2.20 19.38 0.61
CA GLU A 115 2.20 20.81 0.99
C GLU A 115 0.78 21.36 1.05
N LYS A 116 -0.06 21.05 0.06
CA LYS A 116 -1.46 21.46 0.03
C LYS A 116 -2.22 20.91 1.24
N ARG A 117 -2.03 19.63 1.57
CA ARG A 117 -2.70 18.99 2.73
C ARG A 117 -2.18 19.56 4.06
N LEU A 118 -0.90 19.88 4.15
CA LEU A 118 -0.26 20.39 5.36
C LEU A 118 -0.34 21.92 5.51
N SER A 119 -0.78 22.67 4.50
CA SER A 119 -0.79 24.14 4.51
C SER A 119 -1.64 24.74 5.62
N HIS A 120 -2.68 24.05 6.04
CA HIS A 120 -3.61 24.50 7.09
C HIS A 120 -3.34 23.87 8.47
N ILE A 121 -2.26 23.10 8.58
CA ILE A 121 -1.89 22.35 9.78
C ILE A 121 -0.84 23.14 10.58
N GLY A 122 -1.05 23.30 11.88
CA GLY A 122 -0.06 23.90 12.77
C GLY A 122 1.24 23.07 12.83
N LYS A 123 2.39 23.73 13.06
CA LYS A 123 3.71 23.06 13.04
C LYS A 123 3.74 21.80 13.90
N ASP A 124 3.20 21.86 15.11
CA ASP A 124 3.20 20.76 16.08
C ASP A 124 2.38 19.54 15.62
N GLN A 125 1.46 19.73 14.66
CA GLN A 125 0.58 18.68 14.16
C GLN A 125 1.01 18.12 12.78
N LYS A 126 1.93 18.80 12.08
CA LYS A 126 2.35 18.40 10.73
C LYS A 126 2.93 16.98 10.69
N VAL A 127 3.75 16.62 11.69
CA VAL A 127 4.35 15.28 11.75
C VAL A 127 3.27 14.20 11.92
N HIS A 128 2.27 14.47 12.77
CA HIS A 128 1.16 13.54 12.96
C HIS A 128 0.29 13.40 11.72
N GLU A 129 0.07 14.50 10.97
CA GLU A 129 -0.66 14.43 9.71
C GLU A 129 0.14 13.72 8.62
N LEU A 130 1.47 13.93 8.56
CA LEU A 130 2.34 13.14 7.69
C LEU A 130 2.18 11.63 7.96
N VAL A 131 2.15 11.21 9.21
CA VAL A 131 1.94 9.80 9.59
C VAL A 131 0.63 9.27 9.01
N ARG A 132 -0.48 10.01 9.14
CA ARG A 132 -1.78 9.62 8.56
C ARG A 132 -1.71 9.48 7.04
N MET A 133 -1.02 10.41 6.37
CA MET A 133 -0.83 10.33 4.92
C MET A 133 -0.05 9.07 4.54
N ARG A 134 0.96 8.72 5.32
CA ARG A 134 1.75 7.50 5.09
C ARG A 134 0.96 6.21 5.42
N GLU A 135 0.02 6.26 6.38
CA GLU A 135 -0.93 5.16 6.63
C GLU A 135 -1.84 4.94 5.41
N ASP A 136 -2.43 6.02 4.88
CA ASP A 136 -3.28 5.98 3.68
C ASP A 136 -2.53 5.38 2.47
N GLU A 137 -1.22 5.62 2.37
CA GLU A 137 -0.33 5.11 1.32
C GLU A 137 0.24 3.71 1.61
N SER A 138 -0.18 3.05 2.70
CA SER A 138 0.21 1.69 3.09
C SER A 138 1.70 1.53 3.45
N TYR A 139 2.34 2.54 4.00
CA TYR A 139 3.71 2.42 4.52
C TYR A 139 3.78 1.82 5.93
N PHE A 140 2.65 1.68 6.63
CA PHE A 140 2.53 1.18 8.00
C PHE A 140 3.46 1.91 8.98
N PRO A 141 3.28 3.23 9.14
CA PRO A 141 4.14 4.06 9.96
C PRO A 141 3.88 3.85 11.45
N VAL A 142 4.94 3.96 12.26
CA VAL A 142 4.87 4.07 13.71
C VAL A 142 5.68 5.28 14.14
N LEU A 143 5.05 6.23 14.80
CA LEU A 143 5.68 7.45 15.30
C LEU A 143 5.96 7.32 16.80
N ARG A 144 7.14 7.76 17.22
CA ARG A 144 7.51 7.92 18.64
C ARG A 144 8.06 9.31 18.87
N ASP A 145 7.54 9.99 19.88
CA ASP A 145 8.14 11.22 20.39
C ASP A 145 9.43 10.85 21.15
N ILE A 146 10.53 11.50 20.81
CA ILE A 146 11.83 11.30 21.47
C ILE A 146 12.29 12.54 22.24
N GLY A 147 11.38 13.50 22.46
CA GLY A 147 11.63 14.73 23.19
C GLY A 147 12.25 15.86 22.35
N HIS A 148 12.20 17.08 22.86
CA HIS A 148 12.74 18.28 22.19
C HIS A 148 12.17 18.48 20.78
N ASP A 149 10.86 18.31 20.61
CA ASP A 149 10.15 18.41 19.32
C ASP A 149 10.75 17.51 18.23
N SER A 150 11.34 16.39 18.65
CA SER A 150 11.98 15.41 17.77
C SER A 150 11.21 14.10 17.76
N PHE A 151 11.22 13.43 16.62
CA PHE A 151 10.42 12.22 16.40
C PHE A 151 11.25 11.12 15.74
N ASP A 152 10.92 9.87 16.11
CA ASP A 152 11.39 8.65 15.47
C ASP A 152 10.21 8.05 14.66
N LEU A 153 10.23 8.23 13.34
CA LEU A 153 9.27 7.65 12.43
C LEU A 153 9.84 6.37 11.83
N GLN A 154 9.10 5.27 12.01
CA GLN A 154 9.45 3.97 11.47
C GLN A 154 8.36 3.50 10.50
N GLU A 155 8.73 3.09 9.30
CA GLU A 155 7.83 2.55 8.28
C GLU A 155 8.14 1.08 8.04
N PHE A 156 7.15 0.21 8.26
CA PHE A 156 7.31 -1.25 8.22
C PHE A 156 7.01 -1.84 6.83
N ASN A 157 6.54 -1.04 5.90
CA ASN A 157 6.30 -1.43 4.52
C ASN A 157 6.84 -0.36 3.57
N CYS A 158 7.37 -0.78 2.43
CA CYS A 158 7.75 0.11 1.33
C CYS A 158 6.98 -0.30 0.07
N PRO A 159 5.90 0.41 -0.30
CA PRO A 159 5.09 0.07 -1.48
C PRO A 159 5.88 0.10 -2.80
N ILE A 160 6.97 0.86 -2.83
CA ILE A 160 7.84 0.99 -4.01
C ILE A 160 9.16 0.19 -3.88
N TYR A 161 9.22 -0.77 -2.96
CA TYR A 161 10.45 -1.55 -2.70
C TYR A 161 11.05 -2.15 -3.97
N GLN A 162 10.22 -2.68 -4.89
CA GLN A 162 10.68 -3.29 -6.14
C GLN A 162 11.41 -2.30 -7.07
N ILE A 163 11.16 -1.00 -6.92
CA ILE A 163 11.86 0.06 -7.64
C ILE A 163 13.05 0.55 -6.81
N SER A 164 12.84 0.87 -5.54
CA SER A 164 13.83 1.49 -4.66
C SER A 164 15.08 0.64 -4.49
N ARG A 165 14.95 -0.70 -4.50
CA ARG A 165 16.10 -1.63 -4.42
C ARG A 165 17.08 -1.50 -5.59
N TYR A 166 16.66 -0.92 -6.71
CA TYR A 166 17.49 -0.67 -7.88
C TYR A 166 17.83 0.82 -8.06
N PHE A 167 16.98 1.69 -7.56
CA PHE A 167 17.11 3.14 -7.72
C PHE A 167 17.09 3.81 -6.33
N GLY A 168 18.24 3.82 -5.67
CA GLY A 168 18.39 4.40 -4.33
C GLY A 168 18.05 5.90 -4.26
N VAL A 169 17.96 6.58 -5.41
CA VAL A 169 17.45 7.95 -5.51
C VAL A 169 16.06 8.09 -4.90
N ALA A 170 15.19 7.07 -5.01
CA ALA A 170 13.85 7.08 -4.44
C ALA A 170 13.88 7.32 -2.92
N CYS A 171 14.75 6.59 -2.19
CA CYS A 171 14.89 6.75 -0.74
C CYS A 171 15.43 8.14 -0.35
N ASN A 172 16.33 8.72 -1.15
CA ASN A 172 16.84 10.06 -0.90
C ASN A 172 15.78 11.14 -1.15
N LEU A 173 14.97 10.96 -2.19
CA LEU A 173 13.86 11.86 -2.50
C LEU A 173 12.81 11.83 -1.38
N GLU A 174 12.50 10.66 -0.82
CA GLU A 174 11.57 10.51 0.30
C GLU A 174 12.06 11.26 1.54
N THR A 175 13.33 11.13 1.91
CA THR A 175 13.93 11.88 3.01
C THR A 175 13.83 13.40 2.78
N ARG A 176 14.11 13.85 1.54
CA ARG A 176 13.98 15.27 1.15
C ARG A 176 12.52 15.75 1.18
N LEU A 177 11.58 14.90 0.74
CA LEU A 177 10.15 15.19 0.82
C LEU A 177 9.76 15.52 2.27
N PHE A 178 10.08 14.63 3.21
CA PHE A 178 9.74 14.86 4.60
C PHE A 178 10.38 16.13 5.16
N SER A 179 11.66 16.36 4.88
CA SER A 179 12.33 17.58 5.34
C SER A 179 11.66 18.85 4.77
N SER A 180 11.33 18.84 3.48
CA SER A 180 10.70 19.99 2.80
C SER A 180 9.30 20.30 3.34
N VAL A 181 8.41 19.28 3.46
CA VAL A 181 7.01 19.52 3.84
C VAL A 181 6.82 19.80 5.32
N LEU A 182 7.73 19.28 6.17
CA LEU A 182 7.71 19.51 7.61
C LEU A 182 8.44 20.81 8.01
N ASP A 183 9.34 21.30 7.18
CA ASP A 183 10.30 22.36 7.51
C ASP A 183 11.15 21.96 8.73
N MET A 184 11.74 20.76 8.68
CA MET A 184 12.53 20.12 9.73
C MET A 184 13.72 19.37 9.15
N ASP A 185 14.75 19.11 9.96
CA ASP A 185 15.86 18.24 9.60
C ASP A 185 15.41 16.78 9.68
N VAL A 186 15.61 16.01 8.62
CA VAL A 186 15.22 14.60 8.54
C VAL A 186 16.42 13.75 8.12
N ASP A 187 16.77 12.80 8.97
CA ASP A 187 17.83 11.83 8.71
C ASP A 187 17.25 10.43 8.54
N SER A 188 17.51 9.79 7.38
CA SER A 188 17.19 8.38 7.17
C SER A 188 18.32 7.50 7.74
N THR A 189 18.04 6.78 8.84
CA THR A 189 19.02 5.96 9.54
C THR A 189 18.99 4.48 9.17
N HIS A 190 17.84 3.99 8.71
CA HIS A 190 17.63 2.60 8.28
C HIS A 190 16.78 2.61 6.99
N ARG A 191 17.09 1.71 6.08
CA ARG A 191 16.33 1.51 4.84
C ARG A 191 16.10 0.03 4.59
N GLN A 192 14.91 -0.34 4.18
CA GLN A 192 14.60 -1.74 3.84
C GLN A 192 15.44 -2.24 2.67
N VAL A 193 15.80 -1.36 1.74
CA VAL A 193 16.65 -1.69 0.59
C VAL A 193 18.10 -2.04 0.98
N ASP A 194 18.54 -1.60 2.16
CA ASP A 194 19.87 -1.88 2.72
C ASP A 194 19.85 -3.13 3.64
N GLY A 195 18.74 -3.88 3.66
CA GLY A 195 18.58 -5.10 4.44
C GLY A 195 18.00 -4.90 5.84
N HIS A 196 17.57 -3.68 6.19
CA HIS A 196 16.88 -3.43 7.46
C HIS A 196 15.41 -3.89 7.38
N GLY A 197 14.82 -4.24 8.52
CA GLY A 197 13.41 -4.62 8.61
C GLY A 197 12.43 -3.45 8.47
N VAL A 198 12.91 -2.22 8.55
CA VAL A 198 12.13 -0.98 8.53
C VAL A 198 12.89 0.13 7.79
N CYS A 199 12.17 1.13 7.27
CA CYS A 199 12.73 2.44 7.02
C CYS A 199 12.57 3.28 8.28
N ARG A 200 13.62 4.00 8.72
CA ARG A 200 13.60 4.79 9.94
C ARG A 200 14.10 6.18 9.68
N PHE A 201 13.31 7.16 10.07
CA PHE A 201 13.60 8.58 9.92
C PHE A 201 13.63 9.25 11.29
N ILE A 202 14.70 9.98 11.58
CA ILE A 202 14.80 10.85 12.75
C ILE A 202 14.50 12.27 12.28
N ILE A 203 13.44 12.84 12.82
CA ILE A 203 12.91 14.17 12.48
C ILE A 203 13.25 15.10 13.63
N ARG A 204 13.89 16.25 13.36
CA ARG A 204 14.32 17.22 14.37
C ARG A 204 14.03 18.65 13.91
N PRO A 205 13.78 19.58 14.81
CA PRO A 205 13.77 20.99 14.48
C PRO A 205 15.11 21.40 13.84
N HIS A 206 15.07 22.36 12.91
CA HIS A 206 16.32 22.92 12.38
C HIS A 206 17.20 23.43 13.52
N THR A 207 18.43 22.93 13.56
CA THR A 207 19.44 23.50 14.45
C THR A 207 19.78 24.89 13.91
N ASN A 208 19.31 25.94 14.59
CA ASN A 208 19.80 27.30 14.31
C ASN A 208 21.32 27.26 14.38
N LYS A 209 21.99 27.29 13.22
CA LYS A 209 23.40 27.65 13.19
C LYS A 209 23.48 29.11 13.64
N ALA A 210 23.84 29.30 14.93
CA ALA A 210 24.24 30.60 15.46
C ALA A 210 25.48 31.12 14.70
#